data_39268ae9087a3cb4f0550331a0b48769
#
_entry.id   39268ae9087a3cb4f0550331a0b48769
#
_cell.length_a   1.000
_cell.length_b   1.000
_cell.length_c   1.000
_cell.angle_alpha   90.00
_cell.angle_beta   90.00
_cell.angle_gamma   90.00
#
_symmetry.space_group_name_H-M   'P 1'
#
loop_
_entity.id
_entity.type
_entity.pdbx_description
1 polymer ?
#
loop_
_entity_poly.entity_id
_entity_poly.type
_entity_poly.pdbx_seq_one_letter_code
_entity_poly.pdbx_strand_id
1 'polypeptide(L)'
;MIARRSRAAPFLTGATMVAALALGACAPVHTHQGYMLEPTLVNAIQPGTDNKDSVMNTLGRPSFAGTFDQNDWYYVSRDTRNMGYNQPKAIGQTILHVHFDQNGNVASIDRRGMEQVASIHPSRDKTPTLGSRRSLFDELFGNIGSVGATGQGAPTRDNPNPH
;
A
#
# COMPACT_ATOMS: atom_id res chain seq x y z
N MET A 1 57.62 -22.56 -27.52
CA MET A 1 56.35 -21.82 -27.56
C MET A 1 55.49 -22.33 -26.42
N ILE A 2 55.39 -21.55 -25.33
CA ILE A 2 54.64 -21.93 -24.13
C ILE A 2 53.32 -21.17 -24.18
N ALA A 3 52.18 -21.88 -24.37
CA ALA A 3 50.85 -21.33 -24.41
C ALA A 3 50.44 -20.86 -23.02
N ARG A 4 50.28 -19.55 -22.86
CA ARG A 4 49.79 -18.86 -21.63
C ARG A 4 48.29 -19.12 -21.54
N ARG A 5 47.87 -20.15 -20.79
CA ARG A 5 46.47 -20.40 -20.47
C ARG A 5 45.96 -19.26 -19.58
N SER A 6 45.09 -18.43 -20.13
CA SER A 6 44.45 -17.35 -19.39
C SER A 6 43.47 -17.95 -18.36
N ARG A 7 43.77 -17.75 -17.07
CA ARG A 7 42.94 -18.19 -15.93
C ARG A 7 41.72 -17.28 -15.67
N ALA A 8 41.37 -16.43 -16.63
CA ALA A 8 40.27 -15.46 -16.48
C ALA A 8 38.86 -16.02 -16.79
N ALA A 9 38.77 -17.17 -17.43
CA ALA A 9 37.52 -17.78 -17.90
C ALA A 9 36.50 -18.15 -16.78
N PRO A 10 36.90 -18.72 -15.62
CA PRO A 10 35.93 -19.15 -14.61
C PRO A 10 35.30 -18.00 -13.84
N PHE A 11 35.99 -16.84 -13.74
CA PHE A 11 35.45 -15.66 -13.06
C PHE A 11 34.38 -14.94 -13.89
N LEU A 12 34.50 -14.91 -15.21
CA LEU A 12 33.51 -14.32 -16.10
C LEU A 12 32.20 -15.13 -16.10
N THR A 13 32.29 -16.47 -16.12
CA THR A 13 31.07 -17.33 -16.08
C THR A 13 30.33 -17.24 -14.73
N GLY A 14 31.06 -17.11 -13.62
CA GLY A 14 30.45 -16.90 -12.30
C GLY A 14 29.74 -15.56 -12.20
N ALA A 15 30.34 -14.49 -12.69
CA ALA A 15 29.75 -13.16 -12.67
C ALA A 15 28.46 -13.03 -13.52
N THR A 16 28.44 -13.67 -14.70
CA THR A 16 27.25 -13.71 -15.56
C THR A 16 26.10 -14.50 -14.95
N MET A 17 26.39 -15.59 -14.26
CA MET A 17 25.36 -16.40 -13.58
C MET A 17 24.74 -15.65 -12.40
N VAL A 18 25.53 -14.95 -11.60
CA VAL A 18 25.04 -14.11 -10.50
C VAL A 18 24.19 -12.92 -11.02
N ALA A 19 24.63 -12.29 -12.12
CA ALA A 19 23.88 -11.21 -12.75
C ALA A 19 22.52 -11.69 -13.30
N ALA A 20 22.46 -12.88 -13.89
CA ALA A 20 21.22 -13.46 -14.40
C ALA A 20 20.23 -13.83 -13.27
N LEU A 21 20.72 -14.30 -12.13
CA LEU A 21 19.89 -14.57 -10.94
C LEU A 21 19.34 -13.29 -10.31
N ALA A 22 20.09 -12.19 -10.34
CA ALA A 22 19.65 -10.90 -9.81
C ALA A 22 18.54 -10.24 -10.64
N LEU A 23 18.49 -10.46 -11.96
CA LEU A 23 17.44 -9.93 -12.83
C LEU A 23 16.08 -10.63 -12.67
N GLY A 24 16.06 -11.86 -12.17
CA GLY A 24 14.81 -12.63 -11.96
C GLY A 24 14.07 -12.32 -10.66
N ALA A 25 14.64 -11.53 -9.74
CA ALA A 25 14.11 -11.33 -8.39
C ALA A 25 12.93 -10.34 -8.29
N CYS A 26 12.63 -9.57 -9.35
CA CYS A 26 11.58 -8.54 -9.34
C CYS A 26 10.26 -9.07 -9.92
N ALA A 27 9.64 -10.07 -9.29
CA ALA A 27 8.31 -10.51 -9.68
C ALA A 27 7.22 -9.59 -9.08
N PRO A 28 6.16 -9.24 -9.85
CA PRO A 28 5.05 -8.48 -9.31
C PRO A 28 4.26 -9.33 -8.30
N VAL A 29 3.90 -8.73 -7.18
CA VAL A 29 3.02 -9.34 -6.18
C VAL A 29 1.59 -8.92 -6.46
N HIS A 30 0.69 -9.89 -6.59
CA HIS A 30 -0.75 -9.69 -6.66
C HIS A 30 -1.36 -9.87 -5.28
N THR A 31 -2.18 -8.92 -4.87
CA THR A 31 -2.85 -8.97 -3.57
C THR A 31 -4.34 -8.74 -3.76
N HIS A 32 -5.13 -9.68 -3.25
CA HIS A 32 -6.57 -9.55 -3.15
C HIS A 32 -6.94 -8.97 -1.79
N GLN A 33 -7.85 -8.00 -1.77
CA GLN A 33 -8.34 -7.34 -0.56
C GLN A 33 -9.86 -7.26 -0.59
N GLY A 34 -10.48 -7.48 0.56
CA GLY A 34 -11.92 -7.38 0.73
C GLY A 34 -12.66 -8.68 0.50
N TYR A 35 -13.92 -8.57 0.08
CA TYR A 35 -14.83 -9.69 -0.09
C TYR A 35 -14.62 -10.40 -1.43
N MET A 36 -14.59 -11.72 -1.43
CA MET A 36 -14.48 -12.51 -2.67
C MET A 36 -15.87 -12.66 -3.30
N LEU A 37 -16.20 -11.72 -4.20
CA LEU A 37 -17.48 -11.69 -4.89
C LEU A 37 -17.54 -12.78 -5.97
N GLU A 38 -18.27 -13.83 -5.70
CA GLU A 38 -18.57 -14.85 -6.70
C GLU A 38 -19.81 -14.45 -7.53
N PRO A 39 -19.69 -14.32 -8.86
CA PRO A 39 -20.80 -13.84 -9.70
C PRO A 39 -22.07 -14.70 -9.60
N THR A 40 -21.91 -16.00 -9.36
CA THR A 40 -23.04 -16.93 -9.18
C THR A 40 -23.87 -16.60 -7.97
N LEU A 41 -23.24 -16.29 -6.84
CA LEU A 41 -23.92 -15.93 -5.59
C LEU A 41 -24.61 -14.56 -5.70
N VAL A 42 -23.95 -13.60 -6.35
CA VAL A 42 -24.54 -12.27 -6.56
C VAL A 42 -25.79 -12.36 -7.44
N ASN A 43 -25.76 -13.17 -8.51
CA ASN A 43 -26.88 -13.35 -9.42
C ASN A 43 -28.04 -14.18 -8.81
N ALA A 44 -27.78 -14.89 -7.70
CA ALA A 44 -28.81 -15.62 -7.01
C ALA A 44 -29.75 -14.72 -6.20
N ILE A 45 -29.31 -13.49 -5.86
CA ILE A 45 -30.12 -12.55 -5.09
C ILE A 45 -31.15 -11.89 -5.97
N GLN A 46 -32.42 -11.95 -5.56
CA GLN A 46 -33.56 -11.43 -6.30
C GLN A 46 -34.18 -10.23 -5.59
N PRO A 47 -34.16 -9.01 -6.19
CA PRO A 47 -34.88 -7.86 -5.67
C PRO A 47 -36.37 -8.16 -5.49
N GLY A 48 -36.93 -7.67 -4.39
CA GLY A 48 -38.32 -7.87 -4.02
C GLY A 48 -38.66 -9.21 -3.35
N THR A 49 -37.77 -10.22 -3.43
CA THR A 49 -37.97 -11.54 -2.83
C THR A 49 -37.05 -11.79 -1.65
N ASP A 50 -35.78 -11.42 -1.81
CA ASP A 50 -34.76 -11.62 -0.77
C ASP A 50 -34.80 -10.51 0.27
N ASN A 51 -34.41 -10.87 1.49
CA ASN A 51 -34.30 -9.96 2.63
C ASN A 51 -32.86 -9.91 3.17
N LYS A 52 -32.62 -9.06 4.20
CA LYS A 52 -31.31 -8.92 4.85
C LYS A 52 -30.73 -10.27 5.31
N ASP A 53 -31.56 -11.14 5.87
CA ASP A 53 -31.11 -12.43 6.38
C ASP A 53 -30.72 -13.38 5.25
N SER A 54 -31.48 -13.40 4.15
CA SER A 54 -31.14 -14.23 2.99
C SER A 54 -29.87 -13.75 2.31
N VAL A 55 -29.69 -12.43 2.17
CA VAL A 55 -28.45 -11.84 1.65
C VAL A 55 -27.25 -12.16 2.55
N MET A 56 -27.43 -12.07 3.88
CA MET A 56 -26.40 -12.42 4.86
C MET A 56 -26.03 -13.91 4.77
N ASN A 57 -26.98 -14.79 4.55
CA ASN A 57 -26.73 -16.23 4.42
C ASN A 57 -26.05 -16.58 3.08
N THR A 58 -26.35 -15.83 2.01
CA THR A 58 -25.84 -16.09 0.66
C THR A 58 -24.46 -15.45 0.45
N LEU A 59 -24.31 -14.16 0.78
CA LEU A 59 -23.08 -13.41 0.58
C LEU A 59 -22.25 -13.27 1.87
N GLY A 60 -22.80 -13.61 3.04
CA GLY A 60 -22.13 -13.34 4.31
C GLY A 60 -22.23 -11.87 4.72
N ARG A 61 -21.36 -11.48 5.66
CA ARG A 61 -21.34 -10.11 6.19
C ARG A 61 -20.84 -9.10 5.16
N PRO A 62 -21.50 -7.93 5.02
CA PRO A 62 -21.02 -6.88 4.14
C PRO A 62 -19.67 -6.33 4.62
N SER A 63 -18.89 -5.75 3.71
CA SER A 63 -17.65 -5.04 4.05
C SER A 63 -17.92 -3.83 4.93
N PHE A 64 -19.02 -3.13 4.65
CA PHE A 64 -19.57 -2.07 5.51
C PHE A 64 -21.05 -1.84 5.20
N ALA A 65 -21.77 -1.32 6.17
CA ALA A 65 -23.16 -0.88 6.04
C ALA A 65 -23.22 0.65 6.10
N GLY A 66 -24.27 1.23 5.53
CA GLY A 66 -24.51 2.66 5.58
C GLY A 66 -24.55 3.17 7.02
N THR A 67 -23.87 4.29 7.27
CA THR A 67 -23.71 4.82 8.63
C THR A 67 -25.00 5.43 9.16
N PHE A 68 -25.86 5.94 8.27
CA PHE A 68 -27.04 6.70 8.67
C PHE A 68 -28.31 5.84 8.74
N ASP A 69 -28.52 4.90 7.85
CA ASP A 69 -29.76 4.15 7.79
C ASP A 69 -29.58 2.62 7.75
N GLN A 70 -28.43 2.06 7.74
CA GLN A 70 -28.13 0.62 7.70
C GLN A 70 -28.91 -0.18 6.63
N ASN A 71 -29.55 0.54 5.70
CA ASN A 71 -30.30 -0.08 4.59
C ASN A 71 -29.43 -0.26 3.35
N ASP A 72 -28.23 0.29 3.38
CA ASP A 72 -27.25 0.18 2.31
C ASP A 72 -26.10 -0.71 2.74
N TRP A 73 -25.94 -1.85 2.07
CA TRP A 73 -24.84 -2.77 2.30
C TRP A 73 -23.88 -2.76 1.13
N TYR A 74 -22.59 -2.72 1.45
CA TYR A 74 -21.52 -2.67 0.46
C TYR A 74 -20.59 -3.85 0.63
N TYR A 75 -20.39 -4.59 -0.46
CA TYR A 75 -19.39 -5.64 -0.59
C TYR A 75 -18.32 -5.15 -1.54
N VAL A 76 -17.09 -5.00 -1.06
CA VAL A 76 -15.97 -4.46 -1.83
C VAL A 76 -14.93 -5.54 -2.04
N SER A 77 -14.58 -5.74 -3.30
CA SER A 77 -13.49 -6.60 -3.74
C SER A 77 -12.48 -5.75 -4.50
N ARG A 78 -11.20 -5.89 -4.20
CA ARG A 78 -10.14 -5.14 -4.85
C ARG A 78 -8.91 -6.00 -5.08
N ASP A 79 -8.48 -6.05 -6.33
CA ASP A 79 -7.22 -6.66 -6.73
C ASP A 79 -6.19 -5.60 -7.01
N THR A 80 -5.02 -5.76 -6.43
CA THR A 80 -3.90 -4.85 -6.61
C THR A 80 -2.67 -5.59 -7.10
N ARG A 81 -1.88 -4.91 -7.92
CA ARG A 81 -0.56 -5.37 -8.34
C ARG A 81 0.49 -4.41 -7.81
N ASN A 82 1.45 -4.97 -7.08
CA ASN A 82 2.60 -4.24 -6.58
C ASN A 82 3.88 -4.74 -7.25
N MET A 83 4.77 -3.84 -7.61
CA MET A 83 6.08 -4.16 -8.18
C MET A 83 7.16 -3.41 -7.40
N GLY A 84 7.95 -4.15 -6.61
CA GLY A 84 9.00 -3.60 -5.77
C GLY A 84 8.46 -2.59 -4.76
N TYR A 85 9.08 -1.43 -4.68
CA TYR A 85 8.69 -0.32 -3.79
C TYR A 85 7.72 0.69 -4.43
N ASN A 86 7.15 0.36 -5.59
CA ASN A 86 6.10 1.18 -6.19
C ASN A 86 4.80 1.05 -5.40
N GLN A 87 3.99 2.11 -5.44
CA GLN A 87 2.65 2.06 -4.84
C GLN A 87 1.80 0.98 -5.52
N PRO A 88 1.02 0.20 -4.75
CA PRO A 88 0.11 -0.79 -5.30
C PRO A 88 -0.89 -0.14 -6.26
N LYS A 89 -1.00 -0.70 -7.46
CA LYS A 89 -1.98 -0.24 -8.46
C LYS A 89 -3.17 -1.18 -8.46
N ALA A 90 -4.37 -0.62 -8.39
CA ALA A 90 -5.59 -1.40 -8.59
C ALA A 90 -5.64 -1.93 -10.02
N ILE A 91 -5.82 -3.24 -10.17
CA ILE A 91 -5.98 -3.93 -11.45
C ILE A 91 -7.38 -4.50 -11.63
N GLY A 92 -8.12 -4.63 -10.53
CA GLY A 92 -9.51 -5.03 -10.49
C GLY A 92 -10.20 -4.42 -9.26
N GLN A 93 -11.44 -3.99 -9.41
CA GLN A 93 -12.30 -3.60 -8.32
C GLN A 93 -13.74 -3.93 -8.68
N THR A 94 -14.46 -4.47 -7.71
CA THR A 94 -15.91 -4.63 -7.80
C THR A 94 -16.53 -4.17 -6.49
N ILE A 95 -17.51 -3.32 -6.60
CA ILE A 95 -18.34 -2.86 -5.49
C ILE A 95 -19.75 -3.32 -5.80
N LEU A 96 -20.29 -4.15 -4.93
CA LEU A 96 -21.69 -4.53 -4.96
C LEU A 96 -22.39 -3.71 -3.88
N HIS A 97 -23.37 -2.93 -4.27
CA HIS A 97 -24.24 -2.15 -3.41
C HIS A 97 -25.61 -2.83 -3.40
N VAL A 98 -26.06 -3.23 -2.23
CA VAL A 98 -27.39 -3.81 -2.00
C VAL A 98 -28.17 -2.82 -1.17
N HIS A 99 -29.23 -2.27 -1.75
CA HIS A 99 -30.16 -1.37 -1.05
C HIS A 99 -31.39 -2.12 -0.60
N PHE A 100 -31.74 -1.94 0.66
CA PHE A 100 -32.93 -2.54 1.28
C PHE A 100 -34.02 -1.51 1.50
N ASP A 101 -35.27 -1.95 1.37
CA ASP A 101 -36.43 -1.15 1.71
C ASP A 101 -36.62 -1.03 3.24
N GLN A 102 -37.65 -0.29 3.64
CA GLN A 102 -37.99 -0.11 5.07
C GLN A 102 -38.40 -1.42 5.75
N ASN A 103 -38.83 -2.43 4.99
CA ASN A 103 -39.22 -3.76 5.48
C ASN A 103 -38.04 -4.72 5.57
N GLY A 104 -36.84 -4.29 5.08
CA GLY A 104 -35.64 -5.10 5.05
C GLY A 104 -35.54 -6.03 3.84
N ASN A 105 -36.40 -5.86 2.82
CA ASN A 105 -36.28 -6.60 1.56
C ASN A 105 -35.32 -5.88 0.60
N VAL A 106 -34.68 -6.65 -0.29
CA VAL A 106 -33.80 -6.10 -1.29
C VAL A 106 -34.61 -5.26 -2.28
N ALA A 107 -34.37 -3.95 -2.30
CA ALA A 107 -35.01 -3.02 -3.23
C ALA A 107 -34.25 -2.95 -4.56
N SER A 108 -32.91 -2.83 -4.49
CA SER A 108 -32.06 -2.79 -5.68
C SER A 108 -30.68 -3.34 -5.41
N ILE A 109 -30.00 -3.74 -6.49
CA ILE A 109 -28.63 -4.22 -6.50
C ILE A 109 -27.87 -3.48 -7.61
N ASP A 110 -26.85 -2.73 -7.22
CA ASP A 110 -25.97 -2.02 -8.14
C ASP A 110 -24.56 -2.60 -8.09
N ARG A 111 -23.98 -2.82 -9.28
CA ARG A 111 -22.61 -3.28 -9.41
C ARG A 111 -21.76 -2.20 -10.07
N ARG A 112 -20.66 -1.84 -9.44
CA ARG A 112 -19.69 -0.87 -9.95
C ARG A 112 -18.30 -1.48 -9.94
N GLY A 113 -17.46 -1.04 -10.88
CA GLY A 113 -16.12 -1.60 -11.10
C GLY A 113 -15.01 -0.58 -10.94
N MET A 114 -14.04 -0.66 -11.83
CA MET A 114 -12.83 0.17 -11.84
C MET A 114 -13.13 1.67 -12.05
N GLU A 115 -14.29 2.05 -12.55
CA GLU A 115 -14.69 3.45 -12.74
C GLU A 115 -14.77 4.25 -11.43
N GLN A 116 -14.89 3.55 -10.29
CA GLN A 116 -14.88 4.16 -8.96
C GLN A 116 -13.46 4.35 -8.38
N VAL A 117 -12.43 3.88 -9.07
CA VAL A 117 -11.04 4.01 -8.60
C VAL A 117 -10.51 5.40 -8.93
N ALA A 118 -10.46 6.27 -7.92
CA ALA A 118 -9.83 7.58 -8.05
C ALA A 118 -8.31 7.48 -7.98
N SER A 119 -7.61 8.13 -8.92
CA SER A 119 -6.17 8.33 -8.84
C SER A 119 -5.89 9.64 -8.12
N ILE A 120 -5.34 9.52 -6.93
CA ILE A 120 -4.97 10.69 -6.11
C ILE A 120 -3.51 11.02 -6.37
N HIS A 121 -3.25 12.25 -6.80
CA HIS A 121 -1.91 12.80 -6.94
C HIS A 121 -1.68 13.79 -5.79
N PRO A 122 -0.97 13.40 -4.72
CA PRO A 122 -0.66 14.31 -3.62
C PRO A 122 0.12 15.52 -4.13
N SER A 123 -0.22 16.72 -3.63
CA SER A 123 0.58 17.91 -3.90
C SER A 123 2.01 17.72 -3.40
N ARG A 124 2.96 18.19 -4.20
CA ARG A 124 4.37 18.20 -3.82
C ARG A 124 4.75 19.45 -3.02
N ASP A 125 3.78 20.32 -2.76
CA ASP A 125 4.01 21.53 -1.98
C ASP A 125 4.39 21.14 -0.55
N LYS A 126 5.48 21.74 -0.09
CA LYS A 126 5.99 21.54 1.26
C LYS A 126 5.52 22.70 2.12
N THR A 127 4.83 22.42 3.20
CA THR A 127 4.58 23.44 4.22
C THR A 127 5.92 23.81 4.85
N PRO A 128 6.32 25.11 4.84
CA PRO A 128 7.53 25.53 5.53
C PRO A 128 7.36 25.27 7.04
N THR A 129 8.16 24.36 7.56
CA THR A 129 8.23 24.12 8.99
C THR A 129 9.34 25.01 9.57
N LEU A 130 9.09 25.63 10.71
CA LEU A 130 10.08 26.40 11.47
C LEU A 130 11.11 25.53 12.19
N GLY A 131 11.32 24.29 11.71
CA GLY A 131 12.30 23.38 12.27
C GLY A 131 13.75 23.82 11.99
N SER A 132 14.66 23.49 12.89
CA SER A 132 16.09 23.68 12.71
C SER A 132 16.57 22.90 11.47
N ARG A 133 17.19 23.61 10.52
CA ARG A 133 17.85 23.00 9.36
C ARG A 133 19.22 22.49 9.79
N ARG A 134 19.28 21.34 10.43
CA ARG A 134 20.56 20.67 10.65
C ARG A 134 20.91 19.88 9.40
N SER A 135 22.15 20.05 8.93
CA SER A 135 22.67 19.20 7.86
C SER A 135 22.82 17.77 8.40
N LEU A 136 22.53 16.77 7.57
CA LEU A 136 22.80 15.37 7.94
C LEU A 136 24.26 15.13 8.33
N PHE A 137 25.18 15.91 7.75
CA PHE A 137 26.59 15.88 8.11
C PHE A 137 26.88 16.50 9.49
N ASP A 138 26.17 17.57 9.87
CA ASP A 138 26.26 18.15 11.20
C ASP A 138 25.69 17.21 12.26
N GLU A 139 24.65 16.46 11.94
CA GLU A 139 24.02 15.51 12.86
C GLU A 139 24.84 14.23 13.02
N LEU A 140 25.50 13.77 11.94
CA LEU A 140 26.32 12.57 11.94
C LEU A 140 27.74 12.83 12.47
N PHE A 141 28.34 13.98 12.17
CA PHE A 141 29.73 14.31 12.49
C PHE A 141 29.89 15.44 13.51
N GLY A 142 28.86 16.25 13.75
CA GLY A 142 28.91 17.38 14.69
C GLY A 142 29.14 16.97 16.16
N ASN A 143 28.94 15.70 16.47
CA ASN A 143 29.21 15.16 17.80
C ASN A 143 30.56 14.41 17.91
N ILE A 144 31.28 14.27 16.79
CA ILE A 144 32.60 13.63 16.76
C ILE A 144 33.64 14.72 17.11
N GLY A 145 33.97 14.83 18.36
CA GLY A 145 34.96 15.78 18.87
C GLY A 145 34.55 16.51 20.14
N SER A 146 33.27 16.49 20.49
CA SER A 146 32.77 17.11 21.74
C SER A 146 32.99 16.28 22.99
N VAL A 147 33.45 15.01 22.86
CA VAL A 147 33.68 14.09 23.98
C VAL A 147 34.99 14.36 24.74
N GLY A 148 35.83 15.28 24.27
CA GLY A 148 37.14 15.57 24.86
C GLY A 148 37.27 16.88 25.64
N ALA A 149 36.25 17.75 25.63
CA ALA A 149 36.29 19.02 26.36
C ALA A 149 35.57 18.88 27.70
N THR A 150 36.29 18.41 28.69
CA THR A 150 35.84 18.47 30.10
C THR A 150 35.76 19.95 30.50
N GLY A 151 34.54 20.49 30.61
CA GLY A 151 34.31 21.62 31.47
C GLY A 151 33.66 22.88 30.91
N GLN A 152 33.48 23.05 29.58
CA GLN A 152 32.71 24.19 29.11
C GLN A 152 31.78 23.73 27.98
N GLY A 153 30.49 23.72 28.26
CA GLY A 153 29.48 23.43 27.25
C GLY A 153 29.58 24.46 26.14
N ALA A 154 29.72 23.99 24.88
CA ALA A 154 29.64 24.89 23.75
C ALA A 154 28.29 25.60 23.76
N PRO A 155 28.23 26.91 23.44
CA PRO A 155 26.98 27.65 23.42
C PRO A 155 26.01 26.99 22.41
N THR A 156 24.88 26.57 22.91
CA THR A 156 23.76 26.04 22.10
C THR A 156 22.73 27.15 21.92
N ARG A 157 21.84 26.98 20.95
CA ARG A 157 20.78 27.94 20.68
C ARG A 157 19.81 28.10 21.85
N ASP A 158 19.68 27.09 22.71
CA ASP A 158 18.85 27.06 23.90
C ASP A 158 19.61 27.52 25.16
N ASN A 159 20.94 27.54 25.12
CA ASN A 159 21.82 28.05 26.16
C ASN A 159 23.01 28.80 25.53
N PRO A 160 22.82 30.07 25.15
CA PRO A 160 23.85 30.85 24.45
C PRO A 160 25.01 31.27 25.35
N ASN A 161 24.92 31.11 26.68
CA ASN A 161 25.96 31.53 27.61
C ASN A 161 26.11 30.50 28.73
N PRO A 162 26.66 29.30 28.45
CA PRO A 162 26.89 28.28 29.49
C PRO A 162 27.98 28.73 30.47
N HIS A 163 27.65 28.81 31.74
CA HIS A 163 28.58 29.12 32.83
C HIS A 163 29.23 27.85 33.35
#